data_f2917f7b6eabed6cee90680de4f40a1b
#
_entry.id   f2917f7b6eabed6cee90680de4f40a1b
#
_cell.length_a   1.000
_cell.length_b   1.000
_cell.length_c   1.000
_cell.angle_alpha   90.00
_cell.angle_beta   90.00
_cell.angle_gamma   90.00
#
_symmetry.space_group_name_H-M   'P 1'
#
loop_
_entity.id
_entity.type
_entity.pdbx_description
1 polymer ?
#
loop_
_entity_poly.entity_id
_entity_poly.type
_entity_poly.pdbx_seq_one_letter_code
_entity_poly.pdbx_strand_id
1 'polypeptide(L)'
;MEKNPTRTEAFELLKKYNQNKSLIKHALAVEAVMLHFADFFSVDNQEEWGIIGLIHDLDYERFPAEHCIKAREILEQERWPEKFIRAVESHGWRLFNEVEPISDLEKVLYTIDELTGLIAATVFLRPSKSILDLEVKSVKKKWKQKGFAAGVNREVIITGAERLGMDLDIIIGETIKGMQKIAADIGLKGEL
;
A
#
# COMPACT_ATOMS: atom_id res chain seq x y z
N MET A 1 -11.31 -10.76 -25.06
CA MET A 1 -10.25 -10.11 -24.28
C MET A 1 -10.86 -9.77 -22.93
N GLU A 2 -10.25 -10.18 -21.85
CA GLU A 2 -10.67 -9.74 -20.52
C GLU A 2 -10.49 -8.23 -20.43
N LYS A 3 -11.55 -7.53 -20.01
CA LYS A 3 -11.51 -6.07 -19.83
C LYS A 3 -10.78 -5.79 -18.51
N ASN A 4 -9.72 -4.99 -18.55
CA ASN A 4 -9.12 -4.51 -17.31
C ASN A 4 -10.14 -3.64 -16.54
N PRO A 5 -10.22 -3.79 -15.21
CA PRO A 5 -11.06 -2.91 -14.38
C PRO A 5 -10.57 -1.47 -14.48
N THR A 6 -11.51 -0.52 -14.35
CA THR A 6 -11.19 0.90 -14.22
C THR A 6 -11.00 1.28 -12.75
N ARG A 7 -10.30 2.40 -12.48
CA ARG A 7 -10.19 2.94 -11.12
C ARG A 7 -11.56 3.18 -10.46
N THR A 8 -12.55 3.61 -11.23
CA THR A 8 -13.91 3.84 -10.72
C THR A 8 -14.55 2.54 -10.26
N GLU A 9 -14.48 1.47 -11.07
CA GLU A 9 -14.99 0.14 -10.71
C GLU A 9 -14.28 -0.39 -9.46
N ALA A 10 -12.96 -0.23 -9.37
CA ALA A 10 -12.15 -0.61 -8.22
C ALA A 10 -12.57 0.14 -6.93
N PHE A 11 -12.78 1.44 -7.00
CA PHE A 11 -13.17 2.25 -5.85
C PHE A 11 -14.59 1.94 -5.37
N GLU A 12 -15.53 1.70 -6.29
CA GLU A 12 -16.88 1.25 -5.92
C GLU A 12 -16.84 -0.13 -5.24
N LEU A 13 -16.02 -1.05 -5.74
CA LEU A 13 -15.83 -2.36 -5.13
C LEU A 13 -15.20 -2.23 -3.72
N LEU A 14 -14.15 -1.40 -3.57
CA LEU A 14 -13.56 -1.12 -2.26
C LEU A 14 -14.62 -0.62 -1.26
N LYS A 15 -15.44 0.36 -1.64
CA LYS A 15 -16.49 0.92 -0.78
C LYS A 15 -17.61 -0.07 -0.43
N LYS A 16 -17.85 -1.06 -1.29
CA LYS A 16 -18.81 -2.13 -1.01
C LYS A 16 -18.39 -3.00 0.18
N TYR A 17 -17.08 -3.20 0.37
CA TYR A 17 -16.52 -4.05 1.41
C TYR A 17 -15.94 -3.28 2.60
N ASN A 18 -15.52 -2.03 2.40
CA ASN A 18 -14.89 -1.19 3.43
C ASN A 18 -15.71 0.08 3.68
N GLN A 19 -16.10 0.31 4.95
CA GLN A 19 -16.81 1.49 5.43
C GLN A 19 -15.94 2.34 6.38
N ASN A 20 -14.89 1.73 6.94
CA ASN A 20 -13.95 2.39 7.83
C ASN A 20 -13.11 3.42 7.06
N LYS A 21 -13.26 4.69 7.46
CA LYS A 21 -12.55 5.81 6.83
C LYS A 21 -11.01 5.68 6.91
N SER A 22 -10.48 5.02 7.94
CA SER A 22 -9.03 4.83 8.07
C SER A 22 -8.52 3.81 7.05
N LEU A 23 -9.27 2.72 6.81
CA LEU A 23 -8.92 1.73 5.78
C LEU A 23 -9.04 2.31 4.38
N ILE A 24 -10.08 3.11 4.10
CA ILE A 24 -10.21 3.80 2.82
C ILE A 24 -9.04 4.79 2.60
N LYS A 25 -8.63 5.53 3.63
CA LYS A 25 -7.47 6.42 3.54
C LYS A 25 -6.16 5.67 3.32
N HIS A 26 -6.01 4.49 3.95
CA HIS A 26 -4.87 3.61 3.72
C HIS A 26 -4.85 3.12 2.27
N ALA A 27 -5.96 2.61 1.76
CA ALA A 27 -6.08 2.18 0.37
C ALA A 27 -5.73 3.29 -0.64
N LEU A 28 -6.20 4.52 -0.39
CA LEU A 28 -5.83 5.69 -1.21
C LEU A 28 -4.34 6.03 -1.10
N ALA A 29 -3.74 5.91 0.10
CA ALA A 29 -2.32 6.14 0.28
C ALA A 29 -1.47 5.11 -0.49
N VAL A 30 -1.84 3.82 -0.41
CA VAL A 30 -1.18 2.75 -1.15
C VAL A 30 -1.35 2.95 -2.66
N GLU A 31 -2.56 3.29 -3.15
CA GLU A 31 -2.80 3.67 -4.55
C GLU A 31 -1.82 4.75 -5.03
N ALA A 32 -1.73 5.85 -4.30
CA ALA A 32 -0.88 6.99 -4.68
C ALA A 32 0.61 6.63 -4.70
N VAL A 33 1.05 5.80 -3.76
CA VAL A 33 2.43 5.30 -3.70
C VAL A 33 2.70 4.34 -4.85
N MET A 34 1.78 3.43 -5.17
CA MET A 34 1.91 2.52 -6.32
C MET A 34 2.01 3.28 -7.64
N LEU A 35 1.17 4.31 -7.86
CA LEU A 35 1.27 5.20 -9.02
C LEU A 35 2.61 5.93 -9.07
N HIS A 36 3.11 6.36 -7.92
CA HIS A 36 4.41 7.04 -7.84
C HIS A 36 5.57 6.10 -8.20
N PHE A 37 5.56 4.85 -7.72
CA PHE A 37 6.56 3.86 -8.09
C PHE A 37 6.45 3.42 -9.55
N ALA A 38 5.25 3.34 -10.12
CA ALA A 38 5.05 3.07 -11.54
C ALA A 38 5.70 4.15 -12.42
N ASP A 39 5.59 5.42 -12.01
CA ASP A 39 6.29 6.55 -12.64
C ASP A 39 7.82 6.46 -12.44
N PHE A 40 8.27 6.18 -11.22
CA PHE A 40 9.68 6.00 -10.86
C PHE A 40 10.37 4.91 -11.71
N PHE A 41 9.66 3.79 -11.97
CA PHE A 41 10.15 2.71 -12.83
C PHE A 41 9.86 2.94 -14.32
N SER A 42 9.23 4.05 -14.70
CA SER A 42 8.86 4.38 -16.08
C SER A 42 7.98 3.31 -16.74
N VAL A 43 6.99 2.82 -16.01
CA VAL A 43 6.08 1.76 -16.48
C VAL A 43 5.02 2.36 -17.40
N ASP A 44 4.74 1.70 -18.53
CA ASP A 44 3.73 2.16 -19.51
C ASP A 44 2.29 2.15 -18.94
N ASN A 45 1.93 1.12 -18.17
CA ASN A 45 0.58 0.95 -17.61
C ASN A 45 0.54 1.30 -16.10
N GLN A 46 0.68 2.58 -15.78
CA GLN A 46 0.68 3.05 -14.39
C GLN A 46 -0.67 2.85 -13.69
N GLU A 47 -1.79 2.95 -14.45
CA GLU A 47 -3.14 2.79 -13.88
C GLU A 47 -3.35 1.41 -13.23
N GLU A 48 -2.78 0.36 -13.79
CA GLU A 48 -2.83 -1.00 -13.23
C GLU A 48 -2.21 -1.05 -11.84
N TRP A 49 -1.06 -0.40 -11.63
CA TRP A 49 -0.41 -0.30 -10.33
C TRP A 49 -1.29 0.39 -9.30
N GLY A 50 -1.88 1.53 -9.69
CA GLY A 50 -2.79 2.28 -8.82
C GLY A 50 -4.02 1.48 -8.42
N ILE A 51 -4.66 0.81 -9.37
CA ILE A 51 -5.86 -0.01 -9.14
C ILE A 51 -5.54 -1.15 -8.16
N ILE A 52 -4.43 -1.85 -8.35
CA ILE A 52 -4.01 -2.94 -7.45
C ILE A 52 -3.74 -2.40 -6.04
N GLY A 53 -3.03 -1.27 -5.94
CA GLY A 53 -2.83 -0.61 -4.64
C GLY A 53 -4.13 -0.19 -3.96
N LEU A 54 -5.12 0.26 -4.72
CA LEU A 54 -6.41 0.68 -4.18
C LEU A 54 -7.23 -0.46 -3.57
N ILE A 55 -7.11 -1.67 -4.11
CA ILE A 55 -7.95 -2.82 -3.72
C ILE A 55 -7.20 -3.89 -2.90
N HIS A 56 -5.91 -3.67 -2.56
CA HIS A 56 -5.11 -4.71 -1.92
C HIS A 56 -5.74 -5.25 -0.64
N ASP A 57 -6.32 -4.37 0.17
CA ASP A 57 -6.99 -4.67 1.46
C ASP A 57 -8.52 -4.79 1.32
N LEU A 58 -9.03 -5.19 0.16
CA LEU A 58 -10.46 -5.24 -0.16
C LEU A 58 -11.29 -6.00 0.88
N ASP A 59 -10.76 -7.07 1.44
CA ASP A 59 -11.42 -7.99 2.36
C ASP A 59 -11.16 -7.69 3.84
N TYR A 60 -10.17 -6.86 4.15
CA TYR A 60 -9.58 -6.74 5.50
C TYR A 60 -10.60 -6.33 6.57
N GLU A 61 -11.52 -5.41 6.28
CA GLU A 61 -12.52 -4.96 7.26
C GLU A 61 -13.50 -6.08 7.65
N ARG A 62 -13.89 -6.91 6.69
CA ARG A 62 -14.91 -7.95 6.90
C ARG A 62 -14.34 -9.30 7.27
N PHE A 63 -13.15 -9.61 6.79
CA PHE A 63 -12.56 -10.95 6.88
C PHE A 63 -11.08 -10.91 7.33
N PRO A 64 -10.73 -10.21 8.44
CA PRO A 64 -9.33 -10.03 8.83
C PRO A 64 -8.60 -11.35 9.11
N ALA A 65 -9.31 -12.41 9.51
CA ALA A 65 -8.72 -13.72 9.75
C ALA A 65 -8.50 -14.56 8.46
N GLU A 66 -9.14 -14.16 7.36
CA GLU A 66 -9.06 -14.80 6.05
C GLU A 66 -8.54 -13.83 4.98
N HIS A 67 -7.79 -12.82 5.43
CA HIS A 67 -7.24 -11.76 4.58
C HIS A 67 -6.43 -12.35 3.42
N CYS A 68 -6.48 -11.72 2.27
CA CYS A 68 -5.98 -12.15 0.95
C CYS A 68 -6.75 -13.35 0.35
N ILE A 69 -7.19 -14.33 1.16
CA ILE A 69 -7.97 -15.47 0.67
C ILE A 69 -9.35 -14.97 0.21
N LYS A 70 -10.01 -14.16 1.04
CA LYS A 70 -11.31 -13.58 0.67
C LYS A 70 -11.21 -12.52 -0.42
N ALA A 71 -10.10 -11.78 -0.48
CA ALA A 71 -9.84 -10.88 -1.60
C ALA A 71 -9.82 -11.63 -2.93
N ARG A 72 -9.13 -12.79 -3.02
CA ARG A 72 -9.14 -13.66 -4.20
C ARG A 72 -10.56 -14.08 -4.56
N GLU A 73 -11.32 -14.65 -3.61
CA GLU A 73 -12.69 -15.11 -3.87
C GLU A 73 -13.61 -14.00 -4.39
N ILE A 74 -13.50 -12.79 -3.82
CA ILE A 74 -14.29 -11.63 -4.23
C ILE A 74 -13.92 -11.21 -5.66
N LEU A 75 -12.63 -11.10 -5.95
CA LEU A 75 -12.15 -10.66 -7.26
C LEU A 75 -12.47 -11.68 -8.36
N GLU A 76 -12.42 -12.99 -8.07
CA GLU A 76 -12.86 -14.06 -8.97
C GLU A 76 -14.37 -13.95 -9.26
N GLN A 77 -15.21 -13.71 -8.25
CA GLN A 77 -16.66 -13.51 -8.42
C GLN A 77 -16.98 -12.29 -9.28
N GLU A 78 -16.22 -11.22 -9.12
CA GLU A 78 -16.32 -9.98 -9.92
C GLU A 78 -15.62 -10.13 -11.30
N ARG A 79 -15.05 -11.30 -11.61
CA ARG A 79 -14.38 -11.66 -12.88
C ARG A 79 -13.21 -10.75 -13.23
N TRP A 80 -12.42 -10.41 -12.22
CA TRP A 80 -11.19 -9.64 -12.42
C TRP A 80 -10.11 -10.53 -13.07
N PRO A 81 -9.23 -9.96 -13.91
CA PRO A 81 -8.13 -10.71 -14.51
C PRO A 81 -7.18 -11.29 -13.45
N GLU A 82 -6.69 -12.52 -13.69
CA GLU A 82 -5.82 -13.24 -12.74
C GLU A 82 -4.58 -12.42 -12.31
N LYS A 83 -4.04 -11.58 -13.20
CA LYS A 83 -2.89 -10.74 -12.87
C LYS A 83 -3.18 -9.74 -11.72
N PHE A 84 -4.43 -9.21 -11.61
CA PHE A 84 -4.84 -8.36 -10.49
C PHE A 84 -5.01 -9.18 -9.22
N ILE A 85 -5.69 -10.33 -9.34
CA ILE A 85 -5.96 -11.24 -8.22
C ILE A 85 -4.64 -11.70 -7.59
N ARG A 86 -3.71 -12.19 -8.41
CA ARG A 86 -2.40 -12.64 -7.96
C ARG A 86 -1.61 -11.51 -7.29
N ALA A 87 -1.61 -10.31 -7.89
CA ALA A 87 -0.88 -9.17 -7.33
C ALA A 87 -1.43 -8.77 -5.95
N VAL A 88 -2.77 -8.72 -5.80
CA VAL A 88 -3.41 -8.48 -4.51
C VAL A 88 -3.04 -9.59 -3.52
N GLU A 89 -3.16 -10.86 -3.90
CA GLU A 89 -2.86 -11.98 -3.00
C GLU A 89 -1.40 -11.99 -2.54
N SER A 90 -0.46 -11.62 -3.41
CA SER A 90 0.98 -11.67 -3.14
C SER A 90 1.46 -10.72 -2.04
N HIS A 91 0.70 -9.64 -1.70
CA HIS A 91 1.10 -8.77 -0.62
C HIS A 91 0.99 -9.42 0.78
N GLY A 92 0.17 -10.48 0.90
CA GLY A 92 0.06 -11.29 2.11
C GLY A 92 1.09 -12.42 2.25
N TRP A 93 2.09 -12.47 1.38
CA TRP A 93 3.10 -13.53 1.39
C TRP A 93 3.78 -13.70 2.75
N ARG A 94 3.86 -14.97 3.21
CA ARG A 94 4.39 -15.38 4.53
C ARG A 94 3.61 -14.87 5.75
N LEU A 95 2.57 -14.05 5.56
CA LEU A 95 1.70 -13.61 6.62
C LEU A 95 0.36 -14.36 6.59
N PHE A 96 -0.23 -14.47 5.41
CA PHE A 96 -1.55 -15.03 5.19
C PHE A 96 -1.57 -16.14 4.13
N ASN A 97 -0.55 -16.18 3.26
CA ASN A 97 -0.46 -17.15 2.15
C ASN A 97 1.00 -17.39 1.70
N GLU A 98 1.17 -18.28 0.71
CA GLU A 98 2.47 -18.64 0.14
C GLU A 98 2.70 -18.07 -1.28
N VAL A 99 1.88 -17.11 -1.71
CA VAL A 99 2.00 -16.48 -3.03
C VAL A 99 3.10 -15.43 -3.01
N GLU A 100 4.27 -15.82 -3.45
CA GLU A 100 5.48 -15.00 -3.46
C GLU A 100 5.39 -13.83 -4.46
N PRO A 101 5.73 -12.57 -4.06
CA PRO A 101 5.79 -11.43 -4.98
C PRO A 101 6.97 -11.60 -5.95
N ILE A 102 6.69 -11.67 -7.27
CA ILE A 102 7.70 -11.93 -8.31
C ILE A 102 7.93 -10.74 -9.24
N SER A 103 6.89 -10.02 -9.63
CA SER A 103 7.01 -8.80 -10.45
C SER A 103 7.41 -7.59 -9.60
N ASP A 104 7.92 -6.54 -10.24
CA ASP A 104 8.26 -5.31 -9.52
C ASP A 104 7.03 -4.66 -8.89
N LEU A 105 5.86 -4.72 -9.56
CA LEU A 105 4.57 -4.30 -9.02
C LEU A 105 4.26 -5.00 -7.70
N GLU A 106 4.33 -6.33 -7.68
CA GLU A 106 4.03 -7.15 -6.50
C GLU A 106 5.02 -6.90 -5.36
N LYS A 107 6.31 -6.78 -5.69
CA LYS A 107 7.35 -6.48 -4.71
C LYS A 107 7.19 -5.09 -4.10
N VAL A 108 6.83 -4.09 -4.91
CA VAL A 108 6.54 -2.75 -4.41
C VAL A 108 5.36 -2.79 -3.47
N LEU A 109 4.21 -3.36 -3.89
CA LEU A 109 3.03 -3.47 -3.04
C LEU A 109 3.35 -4.15 -1.71
N TYR A 110 3.99 -5.32 -1.73
CA TYR A 110 4.41 -6.06 -0.54
C TYR A 110 5.26 -5.20 0.42
N THR A 111 6.13 -4.34 -0.13
CA THR A 111 7.05 -3.53 0.66
C THR A 111 6.39 -2.29 1.25
N ILE A 112 5.57 -1.59 0.43
CA ILE A 112 5.09 -0.24 0.80
C ILE A 112 3.79 -0.26 1.59
N ASP A 113 3.04 -1.34 1.56
CA ASP A 113 1.83 -1.48 2.34
C ASP A 113 2.11 -1.21 3.84
N GLU A 114 2.92 -2.02 4.47
CA GLU A 114 3.35 -1.85 5.85
C GLU A 114 4.08 -0.51 6.09
N LEU A 115 4.86 -0.04 5.11
CA LEU A 115 5.62 1.19 5.21
C LEU A 115 4.72 2.44 5.22
N THR A 116 3.62 2.44 4.48
CA THR A 116 2.64 3.55 4.49
C THR A 116 2.02 3.72 5.88
N GLY A 117 1.71 2.61 6.56
CA GLY A 117 1.24 2.61 7.94
C GLY A 117 2.25 3.20 8.91
N LEU A 118 3.53 2.82 8.81
CA LEU A 118 4.61 3.38 9.63
C LEU A 118 4.81 4.88 9.40
N ILE A 119 4.76 5.32 8.14
CA ILE A 119 4.89 6.73 7.77
C ILE A 119 3.71 7.54 8.34
N ALA A 120 2.48 7.09 8.15
CA ALA A 120 1.29 7.75 8.68
C ALA A 120 1.35 7.88 10.21
N ALA A 121 1.71 6.80 10.92
CA ALA A 121 1.92 6.82 12.36
C ALA A 121 3.01 7.83 12.78
N THR A 122 4.09 7.93 12.00
CA THR A 122 5.17 8.90 12.26
C THR A 122 4.66 10.33 12.13
N VAL A 123 3.85 10.63 11.10
CA VAL A 123 3.25 11.96 10.87
C VAL A 123 2.39 12.39 12.05
N PHE A 124 1.52 11.51 12.55
CA PHE A 124 0.61 11.85 13.67
C PHE A 124 1.32 12.24 14.97
N LEU A 125 2.56 11.81 15.18
CA LEU A 125 3.36 12.18 16.35
C LEU A 125 4.18 13.46 16.17
N ARG A 126 4.17 14.06 14.99
CA ARG A 126 4.87 15.31 14.73
C ARG A 126 4.03 16.50 15.20
N PRO A 127 4.66 17.60 15.65
CA PRO A 127 3.92 18.83 15.98
C PRO A 127 3.10 19.36 14.80
N SER A 128 3.66 19.32 13.57
CA SER A 128 2.99 19.78 12.33
C SER A 128 1.84 18.88 11.91
N LYS A 129 1.84 17.59 12.34
CA LYS A 129 0.94 16.54 11.83
C LYS A 129 0.86 16.53 10.30
N SER A 130 1.94 16.96 9.64
CA SER A 130 2.04 17.05 8.19
C SER A 130 3.07 16.08 7.63
N ILE A 131 2.72 15.46 6.49
CA ILE A 131 3.64 14.67 5.69
C ILE A 131 4.51 15.56 4.80
N LEU A 132 4.09 16.83 4.56
CA LEU A 132 4.76 17.72 3.62
C LEU A 132 6.15 18.15 4.10
N ASP A 133 6.39 18.15 5.42
CA ASP A 133 7.68 18.43 6.05
C ASP A 133 8.36 17.17 6.61
N LEU A 134 7.85 15.97 6.28
CA LEU A 134 8.43 14.71 6.76
C LEU A 134 9.70 14.35 5.99
N GLU A 135 10.74 14.00 6.71
CA GLU A 135 12.01 13.54 6.16
C GLU A 135 12.28 12.07 6.51
N VAL A 136 13.02 11.38 5.65
CA VAL A 136 13.46 9.97 5.83
C VAL A 136 14.07 9.75 7.21
N LYS A 137 14.91 10.68 7.68
CA LYS A 137 15.56 10.56 9.01
C LYS A 137 14.56 10.46 10.18
N SER A 138 13.39 11.09 10.04
CA SER A 138 12.33 11.05 11.06
C SER A 138 11.67 9.68 11.12
N VAL A 139 11.39 9.07 9.96
CA VAL A 139 10.86 7.71 9.86
C VAL A 139 11.88 6.71 10.44
N LYS A 140 13.16 6.81 10.05
CA LYS A 140 14.24 5.94 10.57
C LYS A 140 14.43 6.06 12.08
N LYS A 141 14.24 7.24 12.67
CA LYS A 141 14.26 7.41 14.12
C LYS A 141 13.12 6.64 14.80
N LYS A 142 11.93 6.65 14.20
CA LYS A 142 10.76 5.91 14.70
C LYS A 142 10.87 4.42 14.45
N TRP A 143 11.46 4.01 13.32
CA TRP A 143 11.76 2.62 13.01
C TRP A 143 12.48 1.89 14.13
N LYS A 144 13.46 2.53 14.77
CA LYS A 144 14.27 1.96 15.86
C LYS A 144 13.50 1.77 17.18
N GLN A 145 12.32 2.35 17.32
CA GLN A 145 11.51 2.27 18.54
C GLN A 145 10.58 1.05 18.47
N LYS A 146 10.96 -0.06 19.13
CA LYS A 146 10.25 -1.36 19.06
C LYS A 146 8.75 -1.27 19.38
N GLY A 147 8.34 -0.41 20.33
CA GLY A 147 6.94 -0.25 20.72
C GLY A 147 6.15 0.72 19.83
N PHE A 148 6.82 1.43 18.90
CA PHE A 148 6.15 2.36 18.02
C PHE A 148 5.58 1.63 16.79
N ALA A 149 4.32 1.91 16.46
CA ALA A 149 3.60 1.25 15.36
C ALA A 149 3.78 -0.28 15.43
N ALA A 150 3.43 -0.87 16.59
CA ALA A 150 3.69 -2.29 16.87
C ALA A 150 2.96 -3.25 15.91
N GLY A 151 1.89 -2.77 15.25
CA GLY A 151 1.18 -3.54 14.21
C GLY A 151 1.91 -3.60 12.87
N VAL A 152 2.92 -2.75 12.65
CA VAL A 152 3.70 -2.75 11.40
C VAL A 152 4.77 -3.84 11.42
N ASN A 153 4.73 -4.72 10.44
CA ASN A 153 5.72 -5.78 10.28
C ASN A 153 6.96 -5.28 9.53
N ARG A 154 8.01 -4.90 10.27
CA ARG A 154 9.25 -4.35 9.69
C ARG A 154 10.04 -5.36 8.87
N GLU A 155 9.90 -6.66 9.17
CA GLU A 155 10.57 -7.73 8.40
C GLU A 155 10.02 -7.81 6.98
N VAL A 156 8.73 -7.57 6.79
CA VAL A 156 8.11 -7.46 5.46
C VAL A 156 8.77 -6.35 4.65
N ILE A 157 8.94 -5.16 5.25
CA ILE A 157 9.55 -4.01 4.57
C ILE A 157 11.01 -4.29 4.22
N ILE A 158 11.79 -4.91 5.13
CA ILE A 158 13.20 -5.27 4.89
C ILE A 158 13.29 -6.29 3.75
N THR A 159 12.52 -7.37 3.86
CA THR A 159 12.49 -8.44 2.84
C THR A 159 12.09 -7.88 1.48
N GLY A 160 11.09 -6.99 1.45
CA GLY A 160 10.65 -6.34 0.23
C GLY A 160 11.73 -5.46 -0.40
N ALA A 161 12.45 -4.66 0.41
CA ALA A 161 13.56 -3.82 -0.05
C ALA A 161 14.69 -4.68 -0.66
N GLU A 162 15.05 -5.79 -0.01
CA GLU A 162 16.04 -6.75 -0.50
C GLU A 162 15.61 -7.35 -1.84
N ARG A 163 14.34 -7.73 -1.98
CA ARG A 163 13.79 -8.31 -3.22
C ARG A 163 13.71 -7.31 -4.37
N LEU A 164 13.50 -6.04 -4.07
CA LEU A 164 13.57 -4.94 -5.04
C LEU A 164 15.00 -4.58 -5.42
N GLY A 165 15.99 -5.00 -4.62
CA GLY A 165 17.38 -4.56 -4.79
C GLY A 165 17.56 -3.06 -4.57
N MET A 166 16.70 -2.43 -3.75
CA MET A 166 16.69 -1.00 -3.50
C MET A 166 17.09 -0.68 -2.07
N ASP A 167 17.79 0.45 -1.91
CA ASP A 167 18.10 0.97 -0.57
C ASP A 167 16.81 1.39 0.16
N LEU A 168 16.71 1.01 1.43
CA LEU A 168 15.53 1.31 2.25
C LEU A 168 15.27 2.81 2.38
N ASP A 169 16.31 3.65 2.41
CA ASP A 169 16.16 5.10 2.49
C ASP A 169 15.52 5.67 1.22
N ILE A 170 15.86 5.09 0.06
CA ILE A 170 15.22 5.43 -1.22
C ILE A 170 13.75 5.04 -1.17
N ILE A 171 13.42 3.81 -0.76
CA ILE A 171 12.03 3.34 -0.68
C ILE A 171 11.22 4.21 0.28
N ILE A 172 11.74 4.53 1.45
CA ILE A 172 11.08 5.44 2.39
C ILE A 172 10.85 6.81 1.75
N GLY A 173 11.86 7.36 1.08
CA GLY A 173 11.78 8.67 0.43
C GLY A 173 10.72 8.71 -0.68
N GLU A 174 10.71 7.70 -1.56
CA GLU A 174 9.73 7.62 -2.64
C GLU A 174 8.31 7.34 -2.11
N THR A 175 8.16 6.53 -1.06
CA THR A 175 6.86 6.33 -0.39
C THR A 175 6.32 7.64 0.19
N ILE A 176 7.17 8.43 0.86
CA ILE A 176 6.78 9.76 1.36
C ILE A 176 6.30 10.65 0.21
N LYS A 177 7.05 10.72 -0.90
CA LYS A 177 6.68 11.54 -2.07
C LYS A 177 5.35 11.11 -2.69
N GLY A 178 5.09 9.81 -2.80
CA GLY A 178 3.82 9.27 -3.26
C GLY A 178 2.65 9.74 -2.39
N MET A 179 2.78 9.57 -1.07
CA MET A 179 1.75 9.99 -0.10
C MET A 179 1.56 11.52 -0.05
N GLN A 180 2.62 12.32 -0.27
CA GLN A 180 2.54 13.78 -0.31
C GLN A 180 1.62 14.29 -1.42
N LYS A 181 1.55 13.60 -2.56
CA LYS A 181 0.68 13.97 -3.70
C LYS A 181 -0.80 14.06 -3.31
N ILE A 182 -1.22 13.29 -2.31
CA ILE A 182 -2.62 13.22 -1.84
C ILE A 182 -2.77 13.52 -0.33
N ALA A 183 -1.85 14.28 0.23
CA ALA A 183 -1.77 14.54 1.68
C ALA A 183 -3.09 15.04 2.28
N ALA A 184 -3.86 15.84 1.55
CA ALA A 184 -5.16 16.37 1.97
C ALA A 184 -6.22 15.25 2.07
N ASP A 185 -6.30 14.40 1.06
CA ASP A 185 -7.33 13.36 0.94
C ASP A 185 -7.17 12.28 2.03
N ILE A 186 -5.93 11.94 2.37
CA ILE A 186 -5.62 10.98 3.44
C ILE A 186 -5.54 11.63 4.84
N GLY A 187 -5.69 12.96 4.93
CA GLY A 187 -5.71 13.69 6.19
C GLY A 187 -4.33 13.85 6.84
N LEU A 188 -3.26 13.86 6.04
CA LEU A 188 -1.87 14.04 6.47
C LEU A 188 -1.26 15.37 6.01
N LYS A 189 -2.08 16.33 5.56
CA LYS A 189 -1.60 17.66 5.18
C LYS A 189 -1.11 18.48 6.39
N GLY A 190 -1.77 18.30 7.56
CA GLY A 190 -1.47 19.04 8.77
C GLY A 190 -1.74 20.53 8.67
N GLU A 191 -1.14 21.26 9.60
CA GLU A 191 -1.17 22.73 9.68
C GLU A 191 0.26 23.24 9.42
N LEU A 192 0.59 23.50 8.15
CA LEU A 192 1.85 24.12 7.73
C LEU A 192 1.58 25.50 7.16
#